data_2b09fdca5805d3acf12f12e0b7d4e57e
#
_entry.id   2b09fdca5805d3acf12f12e0b7d4e57e
#
_cell.length_a   1.000
_cell.length_b   1.000
_cell.length_c   1.000
_cell.angle_alpha   90.00
_cell.angle_beta   90.00
_cell.angle_gamma   90.00
#
_symmetry.space_group_name_H-M   'P 1'
#
loop_
_entity.id
_entity.type
_entity.pdbx_description
1 polymer ?
#
loop_
_entity_poly.entity_id
_entity_poly.type
_entity_poly.pdbx_seq_one_letter_code
_entity_poly.pdbx_strand_id
1 'polypeptide(L)'
;LELLVIRFPKFIYFMKNYLIGTSLLLSSFVAPSFAEESKDIYLSIGGGIAFPSDVEGDTTLGGTKYDATFPTDSTGMYSIGIGKEFNDYRLEFNYSGGKVDSDSITLTTGGNGVTATISPKLELDFKSYMLYGFKDFESNSKFTPYVGIGAGISQVTAKDQTSTVSGTRYSILGSEEDVFSYAIKGGTNYEIAENTSLYAEASYLNLASLTVDKGTPINYDSTHIFALSAGLKFNF
;
A
#
# COMPACT_ATOMS: atom_id res chain seq x y z
N LEU A 1 31.84 -1.38 22.20
CA LEU A 1 30.47 -0.91 21.96
C LEU A 1 30.32 -0.76 20.45
N GLU A 2 29.93 -1.82 19.76
CA GLU A 2 29.72 -1.77 18.31
C GLU A 2 28.38 -1.12 18.03
N LEU A 3 28.40 -0.11 17.16
CA LEU A 3 27.22 0.61 16.67
C LEU A 3 26.41 -0.37 15.80
N LEU A 4 25.24 -0.80 16.25
CA LEU A 4 24.31 -1.58 15.44
C LEU A 4 23.75 -0.67 14.34
N VAL A 5 24.34 -0.72 13.16
CA VAL A 5 23.87 0.02 11.97
C VAL A 5 22.92 -0.89 11.21
N ILE A 6 21.62 -0.68 11.35
CA ILE A 6 20.61 -1.34 10.54
C ILE A 6 20.57 -0.63 9.18
N ARG A 7 21.17 -1.23 8.16
CA ARG A 7 21.14 -0.75 6.78
C ARG A 7 20.11 -1.55 5.97
N PHE A 8 19.19 -0.86 5.32
CA PHE A 8 18.26 -1.46 4.38
C PHE A 8 18.76 -1.33 2.93
N PRO A 9 18.58 -2.33 2.06
CA PRO A 9 19.16 -2.34 0.72
C PRO A 9 18.42 -1.51 -0.33
N LYS A 10 19.16 -0.89 -1.23
CA LYS A 10 18.63 -0.29 -2.46
C LYS A 10 18.39 -1.38 -3.52
N PHE A 11 17.14 -1.67 -3.85
CA PHE A 11 16.75 -2.56 -4.94
C PHE A 11 16.49 -1.77 -6.24
N ILE A 12 17.46 -0.97 -6.67
CA ILE A 12 17.31 -0.09 -7.86
C ILE A 12 17.55 -0.80 -9.20
N TYR A 13 18.08 -2.04 -9.22
CA TYR A 13 18.52 -2.65 -10.48
C TYR A 13 17.47 -3.48 -11.23
N PHE A 14 16.38 -3.88 -10.59
CA PHE A 14 15.40 -4.76 -11.23
C PHE A 14 14.29 -4.00 -12.01
N MET A 15 13.95 -2.79 -11.59
CA MET A 15 12.85 -2.00 -12.20
C MET A 15 13.16 -1.37 -13.57
N LYS A 16 14.43 -1.18 -13.94
CA LYS A 16 14.76 -0.50 -15.21
C LYS A 16 14.29 -1.25 -16.46
N ASN A 17 14.13 -2.58 -16.37
CA ASN A 17 13.69 -3.41 -17.49
C ASN A 17 12.17 -3.66 -17.51
N TYR A 18 11.45 -3.45 -16.38
CA TYR A 18 10.00 -3.64 -16.31
C TYR A 18 9.22 -2.36 -16.61
N LEU A 19 9.80 -1.17 -16.38
CA LEU A 19 9.17 0.10 -16.76
C LEU A 19 9.00 0.24 -18.28
N ILE A 20 9.87 -0.37 -19.07
CA ILE A 20 9.77 -0.39 -20.54
C ILE A 20 8.64 -1.32 -20.99
N GLY A 21 8.41 -2.42 -20.28
CA GLY A 21 7.30 -3.36 -20.59
C GLY A 21 5.92 -2.80 -20.23
N THR A 22 5.80 -2.07 -19.12
CA THR A 22 4.53 -1.46 -18.70
C THR A 22 4.16 -0.23 -19.52
N SER A 23 5.14 0.53 -20.03
CA SER A 23 4.86 1.64 -20.96
C SER A 23 4.34 1.15 -22.32
N LEU A 24 4.74 -0.05 -22.77
CA LEU A 24 4.23 -0.66 -24.01
C LEU A 24 2.80 -1.22 -23.84
N LEU A 25 2.44 -1.71 -22.66
CA LEU A 25 1.06 -2.13 -22.38
C LEU A 25 0.10 -0.94 -22.24
N LEU A 26 0.54 0.17 -21.63
CA LEU A 26 -0.25 1.40 -21.55
C LEU A 26 -0.43 2.07 -22.93
N SER A 27 0.55 1.97 -23.84
CA SER A 27 0.43 2.54 -25.18
C SER A 27 -0.56 1.79 -26.08
N SER A 28 -0.80 0.50 -25.86
CA SER A 28 -1.83 -0.25 -26.58
C SER A 28 -3.25 0.04 -26.09
N PHE A 29 -3.41 0.61 -24.90
CA PHE A 29 -4.71 1.06 -24.37
C PHE A 29 -5.07 2.51 -24.75
N VAL A 30 -4.11 3.31 -25.21
CA VAL A 30 -4.29 4.74 -25.51
C VAL A 30 -4.57 5.02 -27.00
N ALA A 31 -4.62 4.01 -27.86
CA ALA A 31 -4.97 4.21 -29.26
C ALA A 31 -6.22 3.42 -29.68
N PRO A 32 -7.40 3.94 -29.36
CA PRO A 32 -8.48 3.88 -30.34
C PRO A 32 -9.08 5.26 -30.59
N SER A 33 -9.19 5.59 -31.87
CA SER A 33 -10.12 6.56 -32.46
C SER A 33 -11.01 7.33 -31.48
N PHE A 34 -10.67 8.59 -31.23
CA PHE A 34 -11.58 9.61 -30.68
C PHE A 34 -12.73 9.92 -31.66
N ALA A 35 -13.53 8.93 -32.00
CA ALA A 35 -14.63 9.07 -32.95
C ALA A 35 -15.82 8.21 -32.52
N GLU A 36 -16.23 8.33 -31.27
CA GLU A 36 -17.59 8.08 -30.77
C GLU A 36 -17.59 8.48 -29.29
N GLU A 37 -18.63 9.20 -28.84
CA GLU A 37 -18.81 9.60 -27.44
C GLU A 37 -18.98 8.38 -26.52
N SER A 38 -17.91 7.61 -26.30
CA SER A 38 -17.95 6.57 -25.31
C SER A 38 -17.52 7.16 -23.97
N LYS A 39 -18.47 7.47 -23.11
CA LYS A 39 -18.26 7.85 -21.69
C LYS A 39 -17.68 6.70 -20.85
N ASP A 40 -16.83 5.88 -21.46
CA ASP A 40 -16.33 4.64 -20.87
C ASP A 40 -15.07 4.86 -20.02
N ILE A 41 -14.39 6.00 -20.19
CA ILE A 41 -13.20 6.34 -19.41
C ILE A 41 -13.64 7.15 -18.19
N TYR A 42 -13.07 6.82 -17.04
CA TYR A 42 -13.34 7.58 -15.82
C TYR A 42 -12.07 7.89 -15.04
N LEU A 43 -12.15 8.93 -14.24
CA LEU A 43 -11.19 9.30 -13.21
C LEU A 43 -11.86 9.14 -11.85
N SER A 44 -11.17 8.53 -10.90
CA SER A 44 -11.58 8.47 -9.50
C SER A 44 -10.58 9.21 -8.61
N ILE A 45 -11.09 9.93 -7.62
CA ILE A 45 -10.30 10.58 -6.59
C ILE A 45 -10.98 10.40 -5.25
N GLY A 46 -10.21 10.02 -4.24
CA GLY A 46 -10.77 9.76 -2.93
C GLY A 46 -9.77 9.84 -1.79
N GLY A 47 -10.31 9.65 -0.61
CA GLY A 47 -9.55 9.57 0.62
C GLY A 47 -10.30 8.77 1.67
N GLY A 48 -9.60 8.39 2.72
CA GLY A 48 -10.17 7.54 3.74
C GLY A 48 -9.26 7.36 4.94
N ILE A 49 -9.58 6.34 5.72
CA ILE A 49 -8.80 5.91 6.87
C ILE A 49 -8.34 4.48 6.60
N ALA A 50 -7.04 4.26 6.76
CA ALA A 50 -6.39 2.96 6.70
C ALA A 50 -6.10 2.46 8.13
N PHE A 51 -6.25 1.18 8.32
CA PHE A 51 -6.00 0.43 9.56
C PHE A 51 -4.97 -0.66 9.24
N PRO A 52 -3.68 -0.34 9.25
CA PRO A 52 -2.64 -1.34 9.05
C PRO A 52 -2.65 -2.35 10.20
N SER A 53 -2.30 -3.61 9.94
CA SER A 53 -1.90 -4.53 10.99
C SER A 53 -0.52 -4.14 11.53
N ASP A 54 -0.18 -4.60 12.72
CA ASP A 54 1.17 -4.48 13.22
C ASP A 54 2.16 -5.07 12.21
N VAL A 55 3.34 -4.45 12.10
CA VAL A 55 4.43 -4.96 11.27
C VAL A 55 5.24 -5.93 12.10
N GLU A 56 5.26 -7.18 11.66
CA GLU A 56 5.99 -8.27 12.32
C GLU A 56 7.19 -8.70 11.48
N GLY A 57 8.21 -9.21 12.15
CA GLY A 57 9.38 -9.76 11.49
C GLY A 57 10.27 -10.50 12.46
N ASP A 58 11.23 -11.26 11.93
CA ASP A 58 12.22 -11.96 12.73
C ASP A 58 13.66 -11.70 12.25
N THR A 59 14.57 -11.76 13.19
CA THR A 59 16.01 -11.62 12.95
C THR A 59 16.82 -12.49 13.90
N THR A 60 18.06 -12.80 13.52
CA THR A 60 18.99 -13.55 14.38
C THR A 60 20.19 -12.69 14.72
N LEU A 61 20.38 -12.39 15.99
CA LEU A 61 21.51 -11.62 16.52
C LEU A 61 22.35 -12.48 17.46
N GLY A 62 23.65 -12.63 17.17
CA GLY A 62 24.55 -13.42 18.00
C GLY A 62 24.13 -14.87 18.20
N GLY A 63 23.43 -15.48 17.22
CA GLY A 63 22.91 -16.84 17.31
C GLY A 63 21.56 -16.97 18.04
N THR A 64 21.00 -15.88 18.53
CA THR A 64 19.68 -15.87 19.18
C THR A 64 18.65 -15.26 18.23
N LYS A 65 17.52 -15.97 18.04
CA LYS A 65 16.38 -15.48 17.26
C LYS A 65 15.55 -14.51 18.08
N TYR A 66 15.19 -13.38 17.49
CA TYR A 66 14.30 -12.37 18.03
C TYR A 66 13.14 -12.14 17.08
N ASP A 67 11.95 -12.14 17.62
CA ASP A 67 10.74 -11.70 16.93
C ASP A 67 10.53 -10.22 17.26
N ALA A 68 10.28 -9.40 16.26
CA ALA A 68 10.08 -7.95 16.39
C ALA A 68 8.67 -7.59 15.93
N THR A 69 7.95 -6.83 16.76
CA THR A 69 6.62 -6.31 16.45
C THR A 69 6.63 -4.79 16.57
N PHE A 70 6.16 -4.13 15.53
CA PHE A 70 5.97 -2.68 15.47
C PHE A 70 4.47 -2.39 15.43
N PRO A 71 3.85 -2.00 16.56
CA PRO A 71 2.45 -1.58 16.57
C PRO A 71 2.25 -0.39 15.64
N THR A 72 1.16 -0.38 14.90
CA THR A 72 0.83 0.66 13.94
C THR A 72 -0.46 1.39 14.30
N ASP A 73 -0.50 2.70 14.06
CA ASP A 73 -1.71 3.51 14.23
C ASP A 73 -2.53 3.58 12.94
N SER A 74 -3.84 3.82 13.08
CA SER A 74 -4.70 4.16 11.94
C SER A 74 -4.27 5.49 11.33
N THR A 75 -4.35 5.58 10.01
CA THR A 75 -3.84 6.75 9.27
C THR A 75 -4.77 7.21 8.16
N GLY A 76 -4.62 8.47 7.77
CA GLY A 76 -5.26 9.00 6.57
C GLY A 76 -4.64 8.45 5.30
N MET A 77 -5.47 8.12 4.31
CA MET A 77 -5.03 7.71 2.98
C MET A 77 -5.71 8.52 1.89
N TYR A 78 -5.07 8.56 0.73
CA TYR A 78 -5.61 9.14 -0.49
C TYR A 78 -5.49 8.13 -1.64
N SER A 79 -6.33 8.32 -2.68
CA SER A 79 -6.27 7.51 -3.90
C SER A 79 -6.67 8.32 -5.13
N ILE A 80 -6.06 7.97 -6.26
CA ILE A 80 -6.40 8.47 -7.59
C ILE A 80 -6.41 7.26 -8.51
N GLY A 81 -7.48 7.11 -9.31
CA GLY A 81 -7.60 6.04 -10.28
C GLY A 81 -8.00 6.55 -11.64
N ILE A 82 -7.53 5.88 -12.68
CA ILE A 82 -8.03 6.05 -14.04
C ILE A 82 -8.46 4.68 -14.54
N GLY A 83 -9.66 4.60 -15.12
CA GLY A 83 -10.20 3.33 -15.55
C GLY A 83 -11.05 3.42 -16.81
N LYS A 84 -11.40 2.24 -17.29
CA LYS A 84 -12.33 2.08 -18.41
C LYS A 84 -13.44 1.11 -18.04
N GLU A 85 -14.66 1.45 -18.42
CA GLU A 85 -15.87 0.63 -18.24
C GLU A 85 -16.09 -0.25 -19.48
N PHE A 86 -16.54 -1.49 -19.26
CA PHE A 86 -16.86 -2.48 -20.27
C PHE A 86 -18.15 -3.19 -19.85
N ASN A 87 -19.29 -2.63 -20.16
CA ASN A 87 -20.59 -3.07 -19.64
C ASN A 87 -20.57 -3.06 -18.10
N ASP A 88 -20.72 -4.22 -17.47
CA ASP A 88 -20.71 -4.38 -16.02
C ASP A 88 -19.32 -4.59 -15.43
N TYR A 89 -18.26 -4.48 -16.19
CA TYR A 89 -16.88 -4.64 -15.72
C TYR A 89 -16.11 -3.37 -15.89
N ARG A 90 -15.14 -3.15 -15.00
CA ARG A 90 -14.21 -2.02 -15.09
C ARG A 90 -12.77 -2.50 -14.89
N LEU A 91 -11.85 -1.89 -15.61
CA LEU A 91 -10.43 -2.02 -15.39
C LEU A 91 -9.91 -0.65 -14.93
N GLU A 92 -9.21 -0.61 -13.79
CA GLU A 92 -8.71 0.63 -13.19
C GLU A 92 -7.23 0.48 -12.81
N PHE A 93 -6.41 1.42 -13.24
CA PHE A 93 -5.11 1.67 -12.63
C PHE A 93 -5.31 2.64 -11.46
N ASN A 94 -4.85 2.28 -10.28
CA ASN A 94 -5.04 3.04 -9.05
C ASN A 94 -3.70 3.32 -8.39
N TYR A 95 -3.49 4.57 -8.03
CA TYR A 95 -2.41 5.02 -7.16
C TYR A 95 -3.01 5.43 -5.82
N SER A 96 -2.48 4.88 -4.74
CA SER A 96 -2.91 5.23 -3.39
C SER A 96 -1.71 5.35 -2.46
N GLY A 97 -1.87 6.05 -1.36
CA GLY A 97 -0.80 6.21 -0.39
C GLY A 97 -1.26 6.83 0.92
N GLY A 98 -0.37 6.79 1.89
CA GLY A 98 -0.55 7.33 3.22
C GLY A 98 0.73 7.23 4.03
N LYS A 99 0.63 7.59 5.31
CA LYS A 99 1.72 7.48 6.27
C LYS A 99 1.29 6.56 7.39
N VAL A 100 2.21 5.74 7.88
CA VAL A 100 2.01 4.87 9.04
C VAL A 100 3.03 5.24 10.08
N ASP A 101 2.58 5.45 11.30
CA ASP A 101 3.46 5.78 12.44
C ASP A 101 3.54 4.60 13.40
N SER A 102 4.73 4.40 13.98
CA SER A 102 4.94 3.48 15.10
C SER A 102 5.76 4.17 16.19
N ASP A 103 5.32 4.09 17.43
CA ASP A 103 5.97 4.72 18.57
C ASP A 103 6.71 3.75 19.48
N SER A 104 6.63 2.44 19.18
CA SER A 104 7.26 1.40 19.99
C SER A 104 7.72 0.21 19.16
N ILE A 105 8.64 -0.56 19.72
CA ILE A 105 9.07 -1.86 19.23
C ILE A 105 9.01 -2.85 20.37
N THR A 106 8.45 -4.01 20.12
CA THR A 106 8.50 -5.15 21.04
C THR A 106 9.41 -6.22 20.46
N LEU A 107 10.48 -6.55 21.22
CA LEU A 107 11.38 -7.64 20.87
C LEU A 107 11.10 -8.82 21.79
N THR A 108 10.85 -10.00 21.24
CA THR A 108 10.54 -11.22 21.97
C THR A 108 11.58 -12.30 21.66
N THR A 109 12.10 -12.96 22.71
CA THR A 109 12.99 -14.10 22.59
C THR A 109 12.66 -15.12 23.67
N GLY A 110 12.54 -16.42 23.30
CA GLY A 110 12.24 -17.49 24.23
C GLY A 110 10.96 -17.28 25.08
N GLY A 111 9.96 -16.56 24.55
CA GLY A 111 8.72 -16.23 25.24
C GLY A 111 8.78 -15.03 26.18
N ASN A 112 9.94 -14.38 26.30
CA ASN A 112 10.10 -13.13 27.07
C ASN A 112 10.16 -11.94 26.13
N GLY A 113 9.25 -10.97 26.27
CA GLY A 113 9.17 -9.75 25.49
C GLY A 113 9.72 -8.54 26.24
N VAL A 114 10.43 -7.66 25.54
CA VAL A 114 10.83 -6.34 26.01
C VAL A 114 10.30 -5.31 25.04
N THR A 115 9.50 -4.38 25.55
CA THR A 115 8.98 -3.26 24.75
C THR A 115 9.83 -2.02 25.00
N ALA A 116 10.24 -1.37 23.93
CA ALA A 116 10.96 -0.10 23.97
C ALA A 116 10.18 0.97 23.20
N THR A 117 10.10 2.17 23.80
CA THR A 117 9.50 3.33 23.13
C THR A 117 10.49 3.92 22.14
N ILE A 118 10.03 4.24 20.94
CA ILE A 118 10.77 4.90 19.88
C ILE A 118 10.44 6.39 19.92
N SER A 119 11.44 7.25 20.07
CA SER A 119 11.26 8.70 20.04
C SER A 119 12.39 9.36 19.23
N PRO A 120 12.08 10.13 18.17
CA PRO A 120 10.73 10.37 17.61
C PRO A 120 10.09 9.09 17.05
N LYS A 121 8.77 9.12 16.81
CA LYS A 121 8.01 8.03 16.16
C LYS A 121 8.64 7.62 14.84
N LEU A 122 8.61 6.32 14.55
CA LEU A 122 8.99 5.80 13.24
C LEU A 122 7.88 6.13 12.24
N GLU A 123 8.19 6.93 11.22
CA GLU A 123 7.29 7.25 10.12
C GLU A 123 7.63 6.39 8.91
N LEU A 124 6.62 5.70 8.39
CA LEU A 124 6.68 4.93 7.15
C LEU A 124 5.73 5.56 6.12
N ASP A 125 6.25 5.98 4.98
CA ASP A 125 5.43 6.38 3.84
C ASP A 125 5.13 5.13 3.00
N PHE A 126 3.87 4.86 2.67
CA PHE A 126 3.50 3.82 1.72
C PHE A 126 2.84 4.41 0.48
N LYS A 127 3.10 3.80 -0.68
CA LYS A 127 2.50 4.12 -1.97
C LYS A 127 2.22 2.82 -2.69
N SER A 128 1.02 2.69 -3.25
CA SER A 128 0.62 1.48 -3.96
C SER A 128 0.20 1.81 -5.39
N TYR A 129 0.68 1.03 -6.33
CA TYR A 129 0.39 1.08 -7.75
C TYR A 129 -0.29 -0.22 -8.13
N MET A 130 -1.61 -0.17 -8.30
CA MET A 130 -2.45 -1.36 -8.42
C MET A 130 -3.24 -1.34 -9.73
N LEU A 131 -3.42 -2.51 -10.32
CA LEU A 131 -4.37 -2.73 -11.40
C LEU A 131 -5.55 -3.52 -10.83
N TYR A 132 -6.75 -2.97 -10.92
CA TYR A 132 -8.00 -3.58 -10.44
C TYR A 132 -8.90 -3.98 -11.59
N GLY A 133 -9.53 -5.14 -11.45
CA GLY A 133 -10.74 -5.52 -12.18
C GLY A 133 -11.93 -5.45 -11.25
N PHE A 134 -12.99 -4.77 -11.67
CA PHE A 134 -14.25 -4.66 -10.93
C PHE A 134 -15.39 -5.32 -11.67
N LYS A 135 -16.38 -5.80 -10.92
CA LYS A 135 -17.72 -6.17 -11.38
C LYS A 135 -18.72 -5.26 -10.70
N ASP A 136 -19.46 -4.51 -11.49
CA ASP A 136 -20.58 -3.70 -11.05
C ASP A 136 -21.87 -4.54 -11.09
N PHE A 137 -22.75 -4.32 -10.13
CA PHE A 137 -24.05 -4.99 -10.04
C PHE A 137 -25.13 -3.98 -10.34
N GLU A 138 -25.77 -4.15 -11.47
CA GLU A 138 -26.90 -3.30 -11.86
C GLU A 138 -27.99 -3.30 -10.79
N SER A 139 -28.52 -2.14 -10.51
CA SER A 139 -29.69 -1.98 -9.64
C SER A 139 -30.68 -0.98 -10.23
N ASN A 140 -31.96 -1.14 -9.90
CA ASN A 140 -33.01 -0.19 -10.29
C ASN A 140 -32.98 1.11 -9.47
N SER A 141 -31.85 1.47 -8.91
CA SER A 141 -31.67 2.64 -8.06
C SER A 141 -30.42 3.44 -8.49
N LYS A 142 -30.20 4.61 -7.89
CA LYS A 142 -28.97 5.39 -8.09
C LYS A 142 -27.71 4.75 -7.46
N PHE A 143 -27.86 3.65 -6.73
CA PHE A 143 -26.76 2.91 -6.14
C PHE A 143 -26.33 1.79 -7.05
N THR A 144 -25.05 1.72 -7.35
CA THR A 144 -24.42 0.62 -8.11
C THR A 144 -23.40 -0.04 -7.22
N PRO A 145 -23.76 -1.14 -6.53
CA PRO A 145 -22.79 -1.93 -5.76
C PRO A 145 -21.72 -2.53 -6.66
N TYR A 146 -20.53 -2.74 -6.12
CA TYR A 146 -19.44 -3.39 -6.86
C TYR A 146 -18.52 -4.19 -5.96
N VAL A 147 -17.81 -5.12 -6.57
CA VAL A 147 -16.66 -5.80 -5.99
C VAL A 147 -15.48 -5.72 -6.95
N GLY A 148 -14.28 -5.73 -6.43
CA GLY A 148 -13.06 -5.67 -7.22
C GLY A 148 -11.93 -6.48 -6.60
N ILE A 149 -11.05 -6.96 -7.46
CA ILE A 149 -9.79 -7.58 -7.09
C ILE A 149 -8.66 -6.87 -7.83
N GLY A 150 -7.51 -6.76 -7.21
CA GLY A 150 -6.37 -6.10 -7.80
C GLY A 150 -5.05 -6.72 -7.41
N ALA A 151 -4.05 -6.47 -8.23
CA ALA A 151 -2.66 -6.81 -7.96
C ALA A 151 -1.74 -5.68 -8.43
N GLY A 152 -0.57 -5.59 -7.82
CA GLY A 152 0.39 -4.55 -8.15
C GLY A 152 1.62 -4.55 -7.27
N ILE A 153 2.20 -3.38 -7.11
CA ILE A 153 3.40 -3.15 -6.31
C ILE A 153 3.12 -2.05 -5.31
N SER A 154 3.50 -2.28 -4.07
CA SER A 154 3.52 -1.26 -3.03
C SER A 154 4.95 -0.94 -2.64
N GLN A 155 5.26 0.34 -2.55
CA GLN A 155 6.52 0.89 -2.11
C GLN A 155 6.38 1.35 -0.68
N VAL A 156 7.24 0.87 0.20
CA VAL A 156 7.32 1.28 1.60
C VAL A 156 8.64 2.02 1.80
N THR A 157 8.56 3.25 2.25
CA THR A 157 9.74 4.11 2.49
C THR A 157 9.84 4.44 3.98
N ALA A 158 10.89 3.97 4.62
CA ALA A 158 11.30 4.42 5.94
C ALA A 158 12.26 5.61 5.79
N LYS A 159 12.10 6.66 6.62
CA LYS A 159 13.02 7.80 6.64
C LYS A 159 14.20 7.54 7.59
N ASP A 160 15.35 8.18 7.29
CA ASP A 160 16.46 8.20 8.24
C ASP A 160 16.01 8.81 9.58
N GLN A 161 16.18 8.07 10.66
CA GLN A 161 15.80 8.50 11.98
C GLN A 161 16.90 8.21 13.00
N THR A 162 16.92 9.02 14.07
CA THR A 162 17.73 8.75 15.24
C THR A 162 16.81 8.65 16.43
N SER A 163 16.78 7.48 17.06
CA SER A 163 16.00 7.22 18.26
C SER A 163 16.89 6.99 19.47
N THR A 164 16.38 7.33 20.66
CA THR A 164 17.05 7.03 21.91
C THR A 164 16.23 6.02 22.70
N VAL A 165 16.78 4.83 22.89
CA VAL A 165 16.15 3.75 23.65
C VAL A 165 16.99 3.51 24.90
N SER A 166 16.40 3.61 26.08
CA SER A 166 17.08 3.41 27.37
C SER A 166 18.40 4.21 27.51
N GLY A 167 18.43 5.45 27.00
CA GLY A 167 19.60 6.32 27.05
C GLY A 167 20.68 6.06 25.99
N THR A 168 20.51 5.06 25.17
CA THR A 168 21.41 4.73 24.04
C THR A 168 20.81 5.26 22.72
N ARG A 169 21.65 5.98 21.98
CA ARG A 169 21.26 6.56 20.70
C ARG A 169 21.46 5.54 19.57
N TYR A 170 20.40 5.28 18.81
CA TYR A 170 20.38 4.41 17.63
C TYR A 170 20.07 5.23 16.39
N SER A 171 20.76 4.96 15.29
CA SER A 171 20.42 5.51 13.97
C SER A 171 19.73 4.44 13.16
N ILE A 172 18.49 4.71 12.74
CA ILE A 172 17.73 3.91 11.80
C ILE A 172 17.95 4.53 10.43
N LEU A 173 18.62 3.81 9.54
CA LEU A 173 18.84 4.28 8.18
C LEU A 173 17.57 4.02 7.35
N GLY A 174 17.15 5.05 6.64
CA GLY A 174 16.01 4.96 5.74
C GLY A 174 16.19 3.96 4.61
N SER A 175 15.11 3.35 4.20
CA SER A 175 15.05 2.43 3.06
C SER A 175 13.80 2.65 2.25
N GLU A 176 13.85 2.18 1.03
CA GLU A 176 12.72 2.12 0.12
C GLU A 176 12.69 0.70 -0.45
N GLU A 177 11.58 0.01 -0.21
CA GLU A 177 11.39 -1.38 -0.62
C GLU A 177 10.09 -1.51 -1.41
N ASP A 178 10.17 -2.23 -2.53
CA ASP A 178 9.02 -2.56 -3.36
C ASP A 178 8.55 -3.98 -3.04
N VAL A 179 7.26 -4.15 -2.73
CA VAL A 179 6.67 -5.45 -2.42
C VAL A 179 5.49 -5.74 -3.34
N PHE A 180 5.36 -6.99 -3.76
CA PHE A 180 4.16 -7.44 -4.46
C PHE A 180 2.95 -7.29 -3.54
N SER A 181 1.84 -6.82 -4.11
CA SER A 181 0.61 -6.58 -3.36
C SER A 181 -0.60 -7.07 -4.12
N TYR A 182 -1.59 -7.55 -3.39
CA TYR A 182 -2.91 -7.85 -3.91
C TYR A 182 -3.99 -7.29 -3.00
N ALA A 183 -5.15 -7.00 -3.56
CA ALA A 183 -6.23 -6.37 -2.81
C ALA A 183 -7.59 -6.85 -3.26
N ILE A 184 -8.54 -6.72 -2.34
CA ILE A 184 -9.97 -6.90 -2.59
C ILE A 184 -10.66 -5.61 -2.18
N LYS A 185 -11.61 -5.17 -3.00
CA LYS A 185 -12.42 -3.98 -2.76
C LYS A 185 -13.91 -4.32 -2.85
N GLY A 186 -14.71 -3.67 -2.05
CA GLY A 186 -16.17 -3.74 -2.17
C GLY A 186 -16.78 -2.41 -1.79
N GLY A 187 -17.75 -1.95 -2.58
CA GLY A 187 -18.31 -0.64 -2.38
C GLY A 187 -19.58 -0.39 -3.17
N THR A 188 -19.95 0.87 -3.23
CA THR A 188 -21.08 1.31 -4.04
C THR A 188 -20.79 2.70 -4.61
N ASN A 189 -21.22 2.90 -5.86
CA ASN A 189 -21.32 4.22 -6.46
C ASN A 189 -22.73 4.75 -6.25
N TYR A 190 -22.87 6.05 -6.03
CA TYR A 190 -24.12 6.78 -5.97
C TYR A 190 -24.11 7.90 -6.99
N GLU A 191 -24.94 7.81 -8.01
CA GLU A 191 -25.04 8.81 -9.07
C GLU A 191 -25.60 10.15 -8.55
N ILE A 192 -24.79 11.21 -8.62
CA ILE A 192 -25.17 12.58 -8.22
C ILE A 192 -25.42 13.49 -9.41
N ALA A 193 -24.81 13.20 -10.56
CA ALA A 193 -25.03 13.86 -11.85
C ALA A 193 -24.75 12.88 -12.98
N GLU A 194 -25.14 13.21 -14.20
CA GLU A 194 -25.05 12.35 -15.39
C GLU A 194 -23.66 11.69 -15.60
N ASN A 195 -22.59 12.40 -15.26
CA ASN A 195 -21.20 11.93 -15.42
C ASN A 195 -20.42 11.89 -14.10
N THR A 196 -21.11 11.95 -12.96
CA THR A 196 -20.44 12.06 -11.66
C THR A 196 -21.14 11.21 -10.62
N SER A 197 -20.35 10.36 -9.97
CA SER A 197 -20.81 9.54 -8.86
C SER A 197 -19.96 9.79 -7.61
N LEU A 198 -20.60 9.74 -6.45
CA LEU A 198 -19.92 9.52 -5.18
C LEU A 198 -19.68 8.02 -5.04
N TYR A 199 -18.55 7.62 -4.48
CA TYR A 199 -18.35 6.23 -4.07
C TYR A 199 -18.02 6.13 -2.58
N ALA A 200 -18.40 5.00 -2.01
CA ALA A 200 -17.96 4.55 -0.69
C ALA A 200 -17.44 3.12 -0.81
N GLU A 201 -16.28 2.84 -0.24
CA GLU A 201 -15.53 1.60 -0.48
C GLU A 201 -14.86 1.11 0.80
N ALA A 202 -14.91 -0.19 1.02
CA ALA A 202 -14.04 -0.91 1.94
C ALA A 202 -13.01 -1.70 1.13
N SER A 203 -11.77 -1.70 1.57
CA SER A 203 -10.69 -2.41 0.90
C SER A 203 -9.83 -3.19 1.89
N TYR A 204 -9.28 -4.29 1.41
CA TYR A 204 -8.28 -5.09 2.08
C TYR A 204 -7.09 -5.25 1.15
N LEU A 205 -5.95 -4.70 1.54
CA LEU A 205 -4.68 -4.79 0.83
C LEU A 205 -3.73 -5.70 1.61
N ASN A 206 -3.14 -6.66 0.94
CA ASN A 206 -2.07 -7.51 1.47
C ASN A 206 -0.76 -7.13 0.80
N LEU A 207 0.25 -6.88 1.61
CA LEU A 207 1.64 -6.70 1.24
C LEU A 207 2.34 -8.05 1.48
N ALA A 208 2.93 -8.64 0.45
CA ALA A 208 3.63 -9.92 0.59
C ALA A 208 4.83 -9.80 1.53
N SER A 209 5.21 -10.93 2.12
CA SER A 209 6.41 -11.03 2.95
C SER A 209 7.67 -10.65 2.17
N LEU A 210 8.63 -10.06 2.87
CA LEU A 210 9.89 -9.59 2.31
C LEU A 210 11.05 -10.01 3.19
N THR A 211 12.11 -10.53 2.59
CA THR A 211 13.39 -10.77 3.28
C THR A 211 14.39 -9.68 2.87
N VAL A 212 14.91 -8.98 3.84
CA VAL A 212 15.97 -8.00 3.65
C VAL A 212 17.31 -8.65 3.95
N ASP A 213 18.13 -8.86 2.91
CA ASP A 213 19.33 -9.69 2.93
C ASP A 213 20.61 -8.86 2.92
N LYS A 214 20.76 -7.93 3.91
CA LYS A 214 21.98 -7.13 4.06
C LYS A 214 22.49 -7.09 5.52
N GLY A 215 23.59 -7.77 5.72
CA GLY A 215 24.27 -7.84 7.01
C GLY A 215 23.60 -8.89 7.89
N THR A 216 22.68 -8.49 8.75
CA THR A 216 21.81 -9.41 9.50
C THR A 216 20.49 -9.52 8.76
N PRO A 217 20.11 -10.69 8.22
CA PRO A 217 18.84 -10.84 7.52
C PRO A 217 17.66 -10.54 8.45
N ILE A 218 16.70 -9.77 7.95
CA ILE A 218 15.40 -9.55 8.63
C ILE A 218 14.32 -10.06 7.69
N ASN A 219 13.54 -11.00 8.18
CA ASN A 219 12.37 -11.51 7.49
C ASN A 219 11.16 -10.74 8.01
N TYR A 220 10.50 -9.99 7.15
CA TYR A 220 9.23 -9.34 7.45
C TYR A 220 8.08 -10.22 6.98
N ASP A 221 7.13 -10.43 7.85
CA ASP A 221 5.90 -11.15 7.52
C ASP A 221 4.99 -10.30 6.64
N SER A 222 3.98 -10.94 6.03
CA SER A 222 2.98 -10.22 5.24
C SER A 222 2.18 -9.26 6.13
N THR A 223 2.03 -8.03 5.67
CA THR A 223 1.29 -6.98 6.37
C THR A 223 -0.04 -6.75 5.68
N HIS A 224 -1.09 -6.50 6.45
CA HIS A 224 -2.44 -6.27 5.96
C HIS A 224 -2.87 -4.84 6.25
N ILE A 225 -3.57 -4.23 5.31
CA ILE A 225 -4.17 -2.90 5.48
C ILE A 225 -5.65 -3.01 5.14
N PHE A 226 -6.50 -2.83 6.14
CA PHE A 226 -7.92 -2.60 5.92
C PHE A 226 -8.15 -1.10 5.78
N ALA A 227 -9.02 -0.67 4.86
CA ALA A 227 -9.33 0.75 4.72
C ALA A 227 -10.81 0.99 4.39
N LEU A 228 -11.29 2.14 4.85
CA LEU A 228 -12.59 2.71 4.49
C LEU A 228 -12.34 4.03 3.78
N SER A 229 -12.88 4.18 2.59
CA SER A 229 -12.67 5.36 1.75
C SER A 229 -13.96 5.84 1.10
N ALA A 230 -13.97 7.10 0.72
CA ALA A 230 -15.01 7.72 -0.09
C ALA A 230 -14.37 8.69 -1.09
N GLY A 231 -15.07 8.97 -2.18
CA GLY A 231 -14.55 9.85 -3.20
C GLY A 231 -15.53 10.13 -4.33
N LEU A 232 -15.01 10.69 -5.39
CA LEU A 232 -15.72 11.03 -6.61
C LEU A 232 -15.20 10.20 -7.78
N LYS A 233 -16.12 9.77 -8.65
CA LYS A 233 -15.83 9.17 -9.96
C LYS A 233 -16.45 10.05 -11.03
N PHE A 234 -15.64 10.42 -12.04
CA PHE A 234 -16.05 11.25 -13.17
C PHE A 234 -15.87 10.45 -14.47
N ASN A 235 -16.94 10.30 -15.22
CA ASN A 235 -16.93 9.63 -16.53
C ASN A 235 -16.81 10.68 -17.66
N PHE A 236 -16.05 10.33 -18.72
CA PHE A 236 -15.77 11.22 -19.86
C PHE A 236 -16.24 10.58 -21.15
#